data_ba73f64c9f51aafa67e5a8cec40f080e
#
_entry.id   ba73f64c9f51aafa67e5a8cec40f080e
#
_cell.length_a   1.000
_cell.length_b   1.000
_cell.length_c   1.000
_cell.angle_alpha   90.00
_cell.angle_beta   90.00
_cell.angle_gamma   90.00
#
_symmetry.space_group_name_H-M   'P 1'
#
loop_
_entity.id
_entity.type
_entity.pdbx_description
1 polymer ?
#
loop_
_entity_poly.entity_id
_entity_poly.type
_entity_poly.pdbx_seq_one_letter_code
_entity_poly.pdbx_strand_id
1 'polypeptide(L)'
;MEQLEKLRLDNGLRVLLLPVEGALSASVGVWIEAGSRYEAAAKQGISHFVEHMTFKGTAARTARQISEEMDLLGGGMNAYTTKEYTRFYAQTLAENARPAMELLADMLLHSRMEAEDVDLERGVILEEMAMYEDAGEDLAHEALCGAIWPDSPLGRPICGTRETVSAITPQDLLQYVAEEYTPGRMVAVAAGGYNREDILDCLQSTLGRLKPGAPRPAADTPAFTPGVVLRKKKFEQVSLELAVPGIPSGVEDGDFRYALLLFNFIAGGGASSRLGLEFLDQHPEYDRVVILLTRRMSYRKKKPSGLMRNLGNRLYHDYP
;
A
#
# COMPACT_ATOMS: atom_id res chain seq x y z
N MET A 1 19.98 8.44 -20.71
CA MET A 1 18.93 8.47 -19.65
C MET A 1 17.94 7.36 -19.99
N GLU A 2 17.78 6.45 -19.08
CA GLU A 2 16.80 5.38 -19.19
C GLU A 2 15.41 6.02 -19.28
N GLN A 3 14.65 5.65 -20.31
CA GLN A 3 13.35 6.25 -20.54
C GLN A 3 12.25 5.31 -20.04
N LEU A 4 11.46 5.78 -19.07
CA LEU A 4 10.27 5.08 -18.60
C LEU A 4 9.26 4.96 -19.75
N GLU A 5 8.98 3.73 -20.16
CA GLU A 5 7.92 3.43 -21.10
C GLU A 5 6.58 3.28 -20.37
N LYS A 6 5.54 3.90 -20.92
CA LYS A 6 4.17 3.80 -20.44
C LYS A 6 3.32 3.22 -21.55
N LEU A 7 2.80 2.03 -21.33
CA LEU A 7 2.01 1.28 -22.30
C LEU A 7 0.64 0.95 -21.73
N ARG A 8 -0.28 0.59 -22.61
CA ARG A 8 -1.59 0.10 -22.26
C ARG A 8 -1.96 -1.06 -23.18
N LEU A 9 -2.32 -2.20 -22.60
CA LEU A 9 -2.80 -3.35 -23.35
C LEU A 9 -4.26 -3.14 -23.79
N ASP A 10 -4.71 -3.93 -24.76
CA ASP A 10 -6.06 -3.81 -25.35
C ASP A 10 -7.19 -3.96 -24.32
N ASN A 11 -6.97 -4.76 -23.27
CA ASN A 11 -7.94 -4.92 -22.18
C ASN A 11 -7.92 -3.77 -21.15
N GLY A 12 -7.04 -2.78 -21.34
CA GLY A 12 -6.93 -1.60 -20.47
C GLY A 12 -5.87 -1.69 -19.37
N LEU A 13 -5.15 -2.82 -19.23
CA LEU A 13 -4.04 -2.96 -18.30
C LEU A 13 -2.94 -1.93 -18.61
N ARG A 14 -2.55 -1.15 -17.62
CA ARG A 14 -1.43 -0.21 -17.71
C ARG A 14 -0.13 -0.95 -17.44
N VAL A 15 0.90 -0.65 -18.22
CA VAL A 15 2.23 -1.26 -18.07
C VAL A 15 3.29 -0.15 -18.00
N LEU A 16 4.16 -0.25 -17.01
CA LEU A 16 5.30 0.64 -16.83
C LEU A 16 6.58 -0.19 -16.95
N LEU A 17 7.43 0.16 -17.92
CA LEU A 17 8.70 -0.53 -18.15
C LEU A 17 9.85 0.47 -17.99
N LEU A 18 10.82 0.11 -17.16
CA LEU A 18 12.05 0.86 -16.97
C LEU A 18 13.25 -0.09 -17.13
N PRO A 19 13.64 -0.40 -18.37
CA PRO A 19 14.83 -1.21 -18.61
C PRO A 19 16.08 -0.44 -18.17
N VAL A 20 16.97 -1.12 -17.44
CA VAL A 20 18.25 -0.59 -16.97
C VAL A 20 19.35 -1.44 -17.59
N GLU A 21 20.08 -0.85 -18.54
CA GLU A 21 21.15 -1.54 -19.25
C GLU A 21 22.27 -1.98 -18.27
N GLY A 22 22.68 -3.25 -18.36
CA GLY A 22 23.72 -3.81 -17.51
C GLY A 22 23.28 -4.13 -16.07
N ALA A 23 22.03 -3.90 -15.70
CA ALA A 23 21.53 -4.34 -14.39
C ALA A 23 21.43 -5.87 -14.33
N LEU A 24 21.96 -6.46 -13.25
CA LEU A 24 21.95 -7.89 -12.99
C LEU A 24 20.71 -8.36 -12.23
N SER A 25 19.89 -7.43 -11.79
CA SER A 25 18.64 -7.69 -11.06
C SER A 25 17.46 -7.00 -11.72
N ALA A 26 16.26 -7.52 -11.46
CA ALA A 26 15.00 -6.95 -11.88
C ALA A 26 14.01 -6.89 -10.71
N SER A 27 13.15 -5.89 -10.74
CA SER A 27 11.95 -5.81 -9.91
C SER A 27 10.74 -5.87 -10.82
N VAL A 28 9.86 -6.82 -10.57
CA VAL A 28 8.59 -6.97 -11.28
C VAL A 28 7.43 -6.92 -10.29
N GLY A 29 6.26 -6.44 -10.70
CA GLY A 29 5.12 -6.41 -9.79
C GLY A 29 3.85 -5.92 -10.43
N VAL A 30 2.76 -6.10 -9.69
CA VAL A 30 1.41 -5.66 -10.08
C VAL A 30 0.82 -4.86 -8.92
N TRP A 31 0.42 -3.64 -9.20
CA TRP A 31 -0.33 -2.77 -8.30
C TRP A 31 -1.80 -2.83 -8.70
N ILE A 32 -2.65 -2.98 -7.72
CA ILE A 32 -4.10 -3.09 -7.91
C ILE A 32 -4.74 -1.99 -7.08
N GLU A 33 -5.53 -1.13 -7.69
CA GLU A 33 -6.32 -0.11 -7.00
C GLU A 33 -7.48 -0.76 -6.23
N ALA A 34 -7.11 -1.56 -5.23
CA ALA A 34 -7.97 -2.31 -4.33
C ALA A 34 -7.32 -2.30 -2.95
N GLY A 35 -7.89 -1.61 -1.99
CA GLY A 35 -7.41 -1.47 -0.62
C GLY A 35 -8.57 -1.18 0.32
N SER A 36 -8.30 -1.05 1.62
CA SER A 36 -9.35 -0.98 2.65
C SER A 36 -10.32 0.20 2.48
N ARG A 37 -9.93 1.25 1.76
CA ARG A 37 -10.78 2.38 1.41
C ARG A 37 -12.00 1.98 0.57
N TYR A 38 -11.87 0.96 -0.25
CA TYR A 38 -12.88 0.57 -1.22
C TYR A 38 -13.77 -0.57 -0.73
N GLU A 39 -13.54 -1.05 0.47
CA GLU A 39 -14.28 -2.15 1.06
C GLU A 39 -15.65 -1.71 1.56
N ALA A 40 -16.65 -2.58 1.37
CA ALA A 40 -17.91 -2.44 2.05
C ALA A 40 -17.74 -2.55 3.58
N ALA A 41 -18.52 -1.79 4.34
CA ALA A 41 -18.39 -1.76 5.80
C ALA A 41 -18.50 -3.15 6.46
N ALA A 42 -19.35 -4.03 5.91
CA ALA A 42 -19.54 -5.39 6.41
C ALA A 42 -18.42 -6.36 6.02
N LYS A 43 -17.50 -5.97 5.14
CA LYS A 43 -16.41 -6.79 4.62
C LYS A 43 -15.03 -6.13 4.82
N GLN A 44 -14.90 -5.33 5.87
CA GLN A 44 -13.61 -4.71 6.21
C GLN A 44 -12.55 -5.78 6.45
N GLY A 45 -11.34 -5.54 5.91
CA GLY A 45 -10.22 -6.45 5.98
C GLY A 45 -10.15 -7.46 4.82
N ILE A 46 -11.11 -7.45 3.89
CA ILE A 46 -11.13 -8.40 2.78
C ILE A 46 -9.94 -8.23 1.82
N SER A 47 -9.46 -7.00 1.58
CA SER A 47 -8.27 -6.75 0.75
C SER A 47 -7.03 -7.42 1.33
N HIS A 48 -6.84 -7.26 2.64
CA HIS A 48 -5.74 -7.85 3.37
C HIS A 48 -5.86 -9.38 3.42
N PHE A 49 -7.06 -9.88 3.62
CA PHE A 49 -7.31 -11.32 3.60
C PHE A 49 -7.00 -11.94 2.23
N VAL A 50 -7.40 -11.29 1.12
CA VAL A 50 -7.05 -11.74 -0.25
C VAL A 50 -5.54 -11.74 -0.45
N GLU A 51 -4.83 -10.73 0.06
CA GLU A 51 -3.37 -10.70 0.02
C GLU A 51 -2.77 -11.96 0.63
N HIS A 52 -3.14 -12.32 1.87
CA HIS A 52 -2.70 -13.54 2.54
C HIS A 52 -3.02 -14.79 1.74
N MET A 53 -4.26 -14.90 1.27
CA MET A 53 -4.73 -16.08 0.54
C MET A 53 -4.06 -16.28 -0.82
N THR A 54 -3.55 -15.21 -1.45
CA THR A 54 -2.84 -15.28 -2.74
C THR A 54 -1.60 -16.17 -2.67
N PHE A 55 -1.00 -16.35 -1.48
CA PHE A 55 0.16 -17.21 -1.24
C PHE A 55 -0.20 -18.65 -0.85
N LYS A 56 -1.47 -19.00 -0.70
CA LYS A 56 -1.91 -20.32 -0.19
C LYS A 56 -2.14 -21.37 -1.29
N GLY A 57 -1.82 -21.03 -2.51
CA GLY A 57 -1.86 -21.95 -3.65
C GLY A 57 -2.75 -21.49 -4.79
N THR A 58 -2.45 -22.01 -5.96
CA THR A 58 -3.18 -21.77 -7.20
C THR A 58 -3.76 -23.07 -7.74
N ALA A 59 -4.48 -23.01 -8.84
CA ALA A 59 -4.93 -24.22 -9.54
C ALA A 59 -3.76 -25.13 -10.00
N ALA A 60 -2.57 -24.53 -10.24
CA ALA A 60 -1.39 -25.25 -10.74
C ALA A 60 -0.33 -25.53 -9.65
N ARG A 61 -0.34 -24.80 -8.53
CA ARG A 61 0.71 -24.81 -7.53
C ARG A 61 0.15 -24.91 -6.11
N THR A 62 0.78 -25.70 -5.28
CA THR A 62 0.57 -25.63 -3.82
C THR A 62 1.31 -24.43 -3.23
N ALA A 63 0.96 -24.00 -2.02
CA ALA A 63 1.69 -22.95 -1.29
C ALA A 63 3.19 -23.25 -1.17
N ARG A 64 3.53 -24.51 -0.91
CA ARG A 64 4.93 -24.96 -0.85
C ARG A 64 5.65 -24.80 -2.18
N GLN A 65 5.03 -25.18 -3.29
CA GLN A 65 5.63 -25.01 -4.63
C GLN A 65 5.82 -23.55 -4.98
N ILE A 66 4.89 -22.64 -4.60
CA ILE A 66 5.06 -21.20 -4.75
C ILE A 66 6.32 -20.74 -4.00
N SER A 67 6.50 -21.14 -2.75
CA SER A 67 7.69 -20.78 -1.96
C SER A 67 8.98 -21.35 -2.56
N GLU A 68 8.98 -22.62 -2.97
CA GLU A 68 10.14 -23.27 -3.61
C GLU A 68 10.51 -22.59 -4.95
N GLU A 69 9.51 -22.24 -5.77
CA GLU A 69 9.76 -21.52 -7.04
C GLU A 69 10.31 -20.11 -6.77
N MET A 70 9.80 -19.40 -5.75
CA MET A 70 10.34 -18.09 -5.34
C MET A 70 11.80 -18.16 -4.92
N ASP A 71 12.17 -19.15 -4.12
CA ASP A 71 13.55 -19.36 -3.69
C ASP A 71 14.47 -19.66 -4.88
N LEU A 72 14.01 -20.47 -5.82
CA LEU A 72 14.75 -20.79 -7.06
C LEU A 72 14.97 -19.58 -7.98
N LEU A 73 14.08 -18.59 -7.95
CA LEU A 73 14.24 -17.34 -8.70
C LEU A 73 15.38 -16.45 -8.16
N GLY A 74 15.97 -16.83 -7.03
CA GLY A 74 17.14 -16.16 -6.46
C GLY A 74 16.84 -14.77 -5.89
N GLY A 75 15.64 -14.57 -5.38
CA GLY A 75 15.20 -13.28 -4.86
C GLY A 75 14.11 -13.41 -3.80
N GLY A 76 13.31 -12.37 -3.66
CA GLY A 76 12.19 -12.33 -2.73
C GLY A 76 10.92 -11.88 -3.41
N MET A 77 9.81 -12.47 -3.02
CA MET A 77 8.45 -12.03 -3.39
C MET A 77 7.73 -11.58 -2.13
N ASN A 78 6.97 -10.51 -2.25
CA ASN A 78 6.17 -10.01 -1.14
C ASN A 78 4.92 -9.29 -1.66
N ALA A 79 4.00 -9.04 -0.76
CA ALA A 79 2.83 -8.21 -1.02
C ALA A 79 2.58 -7.29 0.17
N TYR A 80 1.80 -6.25 -0.03
CA TYR A 80 1.18 -5.52 1.05
C TYR A 80 -0.06 -4.75 0.60
N THR A 81 -0.99 -4.63 1.51
CA THR A 81 -2.23 -3.88 1.36
C THR A 81 -2.11 -2.52 2.06
N THR A 82 -2.57 -1.49 1.37
CA THR A 82 -2.72 -0.14 1.92
C THR A 82 -4.19 0.25 1.98
N LYS A 83 -4.46 1.47 2.40
CA LYS A 83 -5.82 2.03 2.32
C LYS A 83 -6.35 2.09 0.87
N GLU A 84 -5.50 2.19 -0.15
CA GLU A 84 -5.91 2.50 -1.52
C GLU A 84 -5.49 1.49 -2.57
N TYR A 85 -4.47 0.70 -2.31
CA TYR A 85 -4.01 -0.33 -3.24
C TYR A 85 -3.43 -1.53 -2.50
N THR A 86 -3.46 -2.66 -3.17
CA THR A 86 -2.67 -3.84 -2.84
C THR A 86 -1.62 -4.03 -3.92
N ARG A 87 -0.39 -4.33 -3.54
CA ARG A 87 0.66 -4.65 -4.49
C ARG A 87 1.27 -6.00 -4.21
N PHE A 88 1.62 -6.68 -5.30
CA PHE A 88 2.38 -7.92 -5.30
C PHE A 88 3.64 -7.67 -6.12
N TYR A 89 4.80 -8.04 -5.62
CA TYR A 89 6.06 -7.76 -6.30
C TYR A 89 7.11 -8.80 -6.00
N ALA A 90 8.05 -8.96 -6.93
CA ALA A 90 9.23 -9.78 -6.75
C ALA A 90 10.49 -8.99 -7.13
N GLN A 91 11.56 -9.27 -6.43
CA GLN A 91 12.92 -8.88 -6.79
C GLN A 91 13.67 -10.16 -7.13
N THR A 92 14.41 -10.18 -8.23
CA THR A 92 15.05 -11.39 -8.74
C THR A 92 16.28 -11.05 -9.57
N LEU A 93 17.02 -12.06 -10.02
CA LEU A 93 18.03 -11.90 -11.07
C LEU A 93 17.38 -11.50 -12.39
N ALA A 94 18.12 -10.74 -13.22
CA ALA A 94 17.63 -10.24 -14.50
C ALA A 94 17.06 -11.35 -15.42
N GLU A 95 17.70 -12.50 -15.47
CA GLU A 95 17.31 -13.67 -16.27
C GLU A 95 15.99 -14.32 -15.78
N ASN A 96 15.62 -14.10 -14.51
CA ASN A 96 14.43 -14.66 -13.90
C ASN A 96 13.24 -13.67 -13.84
N ALA A 97 13.34 -12.50 -14.46
CA ALA A 97 12.27 -11.49 -14.45
C ALA A 97 10.96 -12.01 -15.05
N ARG A 98 11.01 -12.73 -16.18
CA ARG A 98 9.83 -13.33 -16.80
C ARG A 98 9.22 -14.43 -15.94
N PRO A 99 9.94 -15.45 -15.46
CA PRO A 99 9.40 -16.46 -14.55
C PRO A 99 8.78 -15.86 -13.30
N ALA A 100 9.38 -14.82 -12.71
CA ALA A 100 8.84 -14.13 -11.56
C ALA A 100 7.49 -13.43 -11.87
N MET A 101 7.37 -12.79 -13.03
CA MET A 101 6.12 -12.18 -13.48
C MET A 101 5.05 -13.23 -13.77
N GLU A 102 5.41 -14.38 -14.35
CA GLU A 102 4.51 -15.50 -14.62
C GLU A 102 3.97 -16.09 -13.31
N LEU A 103 4.82 -16.26 -12.30
CA LEU A 103 4.40 -16.73 -10.97
C LEU A 103 3.45 -15.74 -10.30
N LEU A 104 3.76 -14.43 -10.32
CA LEU A 104 2.87 -13.39 -9.82
C LEU A 104 1.51 -13.40 -10.53
N ALA A 105 1.52 -13.52 -11.86
CA ALA A 105 0.29 -13.57 -12.63
C ALA A 105 -0.55 -14.80 -12.30
N ASP A 106 0.06 -15.99 -12.13
CA ASP A 106 -0.64 -17.21 -11.73
C ASP A 106 -1.28 -17.06 -10.34
N MET A 107 -0.53 -16.52 -9.37
CA MET A 107 -1.04 -16.26 -8.04
C MET A 107 -2.24 -15.31 -8.04
N LEU A 108 -2.19 -14.25 -8.84
CA LEU A 108 -3.27 -13.26 -8.94
C LEU A 108 -4.52 -13.79 -9.66
N LEU A 109 -4.32 -14.63 -10.67
CA LEU A 109 -5.40 -15.10 -11.56
C LEU A 109 -6.06 -16.39 -11.08
N HIS A 110 -5.34 -17.23 -10.36
CA HIS A 110 -5.73 -18.63 -10.13
C HIS A 110 -5.66 -19.06 -8.66
N SER A 111 -5.59 -18.14 -7.71
CA SER A 111 -5.71 -18.45 -6.27
C SER A 111 -6.98 -19.22 -5.97
N ARG A 112 -6.85 -20.32 -5.23
CA ARG A 112 -7.96 -21.25 -5.00
C ARG A 112 -8.94 -20.81 -3.91
N MET A 113 -8.48 -20.07 -2.92
CA MET A 113 -9.28 -19.63 -1.76
C MET A 113 -10.01 -20.81 -1.09
N GLU A 114 -9.33 -21.95 -0.87
CA GLU A 114 -9.92 -23.15 -0.28
C GLU A 114 -10.39 -22.88 1.16
N ALA A 115 -11.50 -23.48 1.55
CA ALA A 115 -12.13 -23.20 2.84
C ALA A 115 -11.21 -23.53 4.03
N GLU A 116 -10.46 -24.62 3.96
CA GLU A 116 -9.50 -25.00 5.00
C GLU A 116 -8.37 -23.97 5.15
N ASP A 117 -7.82 -23.50 4.03
CA ASP A 117 -6.78 -22.46 4.02
C ASP A 117 -7.32 -21.12 4.53
N VAL A 118 -8.56 -20.76 4.15
CA VAL A 118 -9.24 -19.54 4.63
C VAL A 118 -9.43 -19.59 6.15
N ASP A 119 -9.83 -20.73 6.72
CA ASP A 119 -10.02 -20.85 8.16
C ASP A 119 -8.70 -20.81 8.94
N LEU A 120 -7.63 -21.41 8.40
CA LEU A 120 -6.29 -21.31 8.96
C LEU A 120 -5.79 -19.87 8.93
N GLU A 121 -5.88 -19.23 7.77
CA GLU A 121 -5.36 -17.87 7.57
C GLU A 121 -6.16 -16.82 8.33
N ARG A 122 -7.46 -17.04 8.52
CA ARG A 122 -8.28 -16.24 9.44
C ARG A 122 -7.68 -16.21 10.85
N GLY A 123 -7.23 -17.36 11.36
CA GLY A 123 -6.53 -17.45 12.64
C GLY A 123 -5.26 -16.58 12.65
N VAL A 124 -4.44 -16.66 11.61
CA VAL A 124 -3.21 -15.86 11.46
C VAL A 124 -3.52 -14.36 11.46
N ILE A 125 -4.52 -13.93 10.68
CA ILE A 125 -4.91 -12.51 10.63
C ILE A 125 -5.43 -12.02 11.99
N LEU A 126 -6.20 -12.83 12.70
CA LEU A 126 -6.69 -12.48 14.05
C LEU A 126 -5.56 -12.36 15.08
N GLU A 127 -4.51 -13.18 14.96
CA GLU A 127 -3.29 -13.06 15.77
C GLU A 127 -2.49 -11.81 15.39
N GLU A 128 -2.36 -11.51 14.10
CA GLU A 128 -1.71 -10.29 13.62
C GLU A 128 -2.42 -9.04 14.13
N MET A 129 -3.75 -9.01 14.11
CA MET A 129 -4.53 -7.92 14.68
C MET A 129 -4.25 -7.75 16.18
N ALA A 130 -4.08 -8.84 16.93
CA ALA A 130 -3.70 -8.78 18.34
C ALA A 130 -2.29 -8.20 18.53
N MET A 131 -1.35 -8.52 17.63
CA MET A 131 -0.01 -7.93 17.66
C MET A 131 -0.05 -6.41 17.42
N TYR A 132 -0.83 -5.92 16.46
CA TYR A 132 -1.03 -4.48 16.25
C TYR A 132 -1.68 -3.79 17.46
N GLU A 133 -2.65 -4.44 18.09
CA GLU A 133 -3.25 -3.93 19.33
C GLU A 133 -2.23 -3.84 20.47
N ASP A 134 -1.20 -4.68 20.49
CA ASP A 134 -0.13 -4.70 21.49
C ASP A 134 1.07 -3.80 21.13
N ALA A 135 1.11 -3.26 19.91
CA ALA A 135 2.10 -2.28 19.48
C ALA A 135 1.57 -0.85 19.70
N GLY A 136 2.21 -0.08 20.58
CA GLY A 136 1.75 1.26 20.94
C GLY A 136 1.74 2.24 19.78
N GLU A 137 2.70 2.12 18.84
CA GLU A 137 2.77 2.96 17.64
C GLU A 137 1.61 2.66 16.68
N ASP A 138 1.37 1.38 16.37
CA ASP A 138 0.29 0.98 15.47
C ASP A 138 -1.09 1.34 16.02
N LEU A 139 -1.28 1.14 17.34
CA LEU A 139 -2.52 1.52 18.01
C LEU A 139 -2.75 3.04 17.99
N ALA A 140 -1.68 3.84 18.14
CA ALA A 140 -1.76 5.30 18.06
C ALA A 140 -2.12 5.73 16.64
N HIS A 141 -1.48 5.13 15.63
CA HIS A 141 -1.75 5.40 14.21
C HIS A 141 -3.20 5.11 13.83
N GLU A 142 -3.71 3.94 14.16
CA GLU A 142 -5.10 3.57 13.86
C GLU A 142 -6.11 4.46 14.61
N ALA A 143 -5.82 4.79 15.86
CA ALA A 143 -6.67 5.70 16.65
C ALA A 143 -6.69 7.11 16.03
N LEU A 144 -5.54 7.61 15.54
CA LEU A 144 -5.44 8.89 14.88
C LEU A 144 -6.20 8.88 13.55
N CYS A 145 -6.01 7.87 12.71
CA CYS A 145 -6.73 7.71 11.43
C CYS A 145 -8.25 7.72 11.65
N GLY A 146 -8.74 6.96 12.63
CA GLY A 146 -10.15 6.94 13.00
C GLY A 146 -10.69 8.28 13.50
N ALA A 147 -9.88 9.06 14.19
CA ALA A 147 -10.27 10.38 14.70
C ALA A 147 -10.32 11.45 13.60
N ILE A 148 -9.36 11.46 12.68
CA ILE A 148 -9.30 12.46 11.60
C ILE A 148 -10.29 12.18 10.45
N TRP A 149 -10.72 10.92 10.29
CA TRP A 149 -11.66 10.49 9.25
C TRP A 149 -12.78 9.59 9.81
N PRO A 150 -13.58 10.04 10.78
CA PRO A 150 -14.53 9.20 11.51
C PRO A 150 -15.60 8.57 10.61
N ASP A 151 -16.03 9.28 9.57
CA ASP A 151 -17.10 8.85 8.66
C ASP A 151 -16.59 8.31 7.31
N SER A 152 -15.27 8.11 7.19
CA SER A 152 -14.65 7.66 5.95
C SER A 152 -14.03 6.27 6.09
N PRO A 153 -14.06 5.44 5.03
CA PRO A 153 -13.32 4.19 5.00
C PRO A 153 -11.80 4.36 5.25
N LEU A 154 -11.24 5.55 5.00
CA LEU A 154 -9.83 5.84 5.30
C LEU A 154 -9.52 5.82 6.80
N GLY A 155 -10.49 6.06 7.67
CA GLY A 155 -10.35 5.94 9.11
C GLY A 155 -10.43 4.51 9.65
N ARG A 156 -10.77 3.52 8.81
CA ARG A 156 -10.92 2.13 9.23
C ARG A 156 -9.58 1.39 9.20
N PRO A 157 -9.34 0.41 10.09
CA PRO A 157 -8.17 -0.46 10.04
C PRO A 157 -8.05 -1.22 8.70
N ILE A 158 -6.82 -1.43 8.23
CA ILE A 158 -6.56 -2.20 6.99
C ILE A 158 -6.93 -3.66 7.19
N CYS A 159 -6.62 -4.23 8.35
CA CYS A 159 -6.93 -5.61 8.70
C CYS A 159 -8.42 -5.84 9.00
N GLY A 160 -9.25 -4.79 9.00
CA GLY A 160 -10.66 -4.88 9.39
C GLY A 160 -10.88 -4.96 10.89
N THR A 161 -12.01 -5.57 11.31
CA THR A 161 -12.31 -5.88 12.70
C THR A 161 -12.43 -7.38 12.91
N ARG A 162 -12.34 -7.83 14.19
CA ARG A 162 -12.52 -9.27 14.50
C ARG A 162 -13.84 -9.82 13.98
N GLU A 163 -14.91 -9.02 14.07
CA GLU A 163 -16.24 -9.39 13.58
C GLU A 163 -16.28 -9.53 12.08
N THR A 164 -15.73 -8.54 11.34
CA THR A 164 -15.76 -8.57 9.87
C THR A 164 -14.88 -9.68 9.31
N VAL A 165 -13.66 -9.84 9.82
CA VAL A 165 -12.71 -10.90 9.39
C VAL A 165 -13.28 -12.30 9.70
N SER A 166 -13.93 -12.48 10.86
CA SER A 166 -14.57 -13.75 11.21
C SER A 166 -15.75 -14.10 10.30
N ALA A 167 -16.40 -13.11 9.69
CA ALA A 167 -17.57 -13.31 8.82
C ALA A 167 -17.22 -13.44 7.33
N ILE A 168 -15.99 -13.17 6.91
CA ILE A 168 -15.56 -13.31 5.52
C ILE A 168 -15.51 -14.81 5.14
N THR A 169 -16.12 -15.16 4.02
CA THR A 169 -16.16 -16.52 3.49
C THR A 169 -15.26 -16.68 2.25
N PRO A 170 -14.90 -17.91 1.86
CA PRO A 170 -14.18 -18.15 0.60
C PRO A 170 -14.88 -17.54 -0.61
N GLN A 171 -16.20 -17.57 -0.63
CA GLN A 171 -17.02 -17.01 -1.70
C GLN A 171 -16.88 -15.49 -1.77
N ASP A 172 -16.82 -14.81 -0.62
CA ASP A 172 -16.60 -13.36 -0.56
C ASP A 172 -15.23 -12.98 -1.14
N LEU A 173 -14.18 -13.76 -0.83
CA LEU A 173 -12.83 -13.54 -1.34
C LEU A 173 -12.77 -13.71 -2.86
N LEU A 174 -13.35 -14.79 -3.39
CA LEU A 174 -13.43 -15.01 -4.84
C LEU A 174 -14.22 -13.91 -5.55
N GLN A 175 -15.34 -13.49 -4.98
CA GLN A 175 -16.15 -12.40 -5.53
C GLN A 175 -15.35 -11.09 -5.52
N TYR A 176 -14.68 -10.78 -4.41
CA TYR A 176 -13.85 -9.58 -4.31
C TYR A 176 -12.75 -9.54 -5.37
N VAL A 177 -12.03 -10.65 -5.57
CA VAL A 177 -11.01 -10.74 -6.63
C VAL A 177 -11.63 -10.53 -8.01
N ALA A 178 -12.77 -11.15 -8.29
CA ALA A 178 -13.43 -11.02 -9.59
C ALA A 178 -13.91 -9.58 -9.87
N GLU A 179 -14.34 -8.84 -8.87
CA GLU A 179 -14.85 -7.47 -8.99
C GLU A 179 -13.74 -6.42 -8.98
N GLU A 180 -12.70 -6.63 -8.14
CA GLU A 180 -11.68 -5.61 -7.89
C GLU A 180 -10.40 -5.80 -8.73
N TYR A 181 -10.00 -7.04 -9.03
CA TYR A 181 -8.76 -7.33 -9.76
C TYR A 181 -8.99 -7.29 -11.27
N THR A 182 -9.32 -6.11 -11.77
CA THR A 182 -9.64 -5.87 -13.18
C THR A 182 -8.56 -5.04 -13.87
N PRO A 183 -8.31 -5.23 -15.18
CA PRO A 183 -7.22 -4.57 -15.89
C PRO A 183 -7.20 -3.05 -15.77
N GLY A 184 -8.37 -2.42 -15.78
CA GLY A 184 -8.50 -0.96 -15.64
C GLY A 184 -8.01 -0.41 -14.30
N ARG A 185 -7.95 -1.26 -13.27
CA ARG A 185 -7.48 -0.94 -11.91
C ARG A 185 -6.06 -1.42 -11.64
N MET A 186 -5.42 -2.09 -12.61
CA MET A 186 -4.10 -2.66 -12.45
C MET A 186 -3.03 -1.85 -13.16
N VAL A 187 -1.82 -1.91 -12.61
CA VAL A 187 -0.58 -1.45 -13.24
C VAL A 187 0.45 -2.54 -13.06
N ALA A 188 0.90 -3.13 -14.16
CA ALA A 188 2.06 -4.03 -14.16
C ALA A 188 3.34 -3.21 -14.35
N VAL A 189 4.38 -3.55 -13.61
CA VAL A 189 5.64 -2.81 -13.60
C VAL A 189 6.81 -3.78 -13.73
N ALA A 190 7.78 -3.42 -14.56
CA ALA A 190 9.09 -4.06 -14.57
C ALA A 190 10.19 -2.98 -14.61
N ALA A 191 11.22 -3.13 -13.77
CA ALA A 191 12.35 -2.23 -13.68
C ALA A 191 13.65 -3.04 -13.48
N GLY A 192 14.74 -2.61 -14.08
CA GLY A 192 16.04 -3.27 -13.99
C GLY A 192 16.45 -4.00 -15.27
N GLY A 193 17.22 -5.10 -15.12
CA GLY A 193 17.64 -5.95 -16.23
C GLY A 193 16.55 -6.98 -16.57
N TYR A 194 16.04 -6.94 -17.78
CA TYR A 194 15.08 -7.93 -18.29
C TYR A 194 14.96 -7.82 -19.82
N ASN A 195 14.44 -8.85 -20.46
CA ASN A 195 14.03 -8.77 -21.85
C ASN A 195 12.63 -8.16 -21.95
N ARG A 196 12.53 -7.05 -22.68
CA ARG A 196 11.29 -6.27 -22.82
C ARG A 196 10.17 -7.08 -23.48
N GLU A 197 10.50 -7.79 -24.57
CA GLU A 197 9.55 -8.60 -25.34
C GLU A 197 9.01 -9.75 -24.51
N ASP A 198 9.88 -10.39 -23.71
CA ASP A 198 9.50 -11.49 -22.81
C ASP A 198 8.49 -11.03 -21.74
N ILE A 199 8.71 -9.85 -21.15
CA ILE A 199 7.77 -9.31 -20.15
C ILE A 199 6.45 -8.94 -20.82
N LEU A 200 6.45 -8.32 -21.99
CA LEU A 200 5.21 -7.97 -22.68
C LEU A 200 4.43 -9.20 -23.13
N ASP A 201 5.10 -10.23 -23.68
CA ASP A 201 4.48 -11.49 -24.06
C ASP A 201 3.86 -12.19 -22.83
N CYS A 202 4.59 -12.25 -21.71
CA CYS A 202 4.06 -12.75 -20.45
C CYS A 202 2.80 -12.01 -20.04
N LEU A 203 2.82 -10.67 -19.99
CA LEU A 203 1.68 -9.88 -19.60
C LEU A 203 0.49 -10.03 -20.55
N GLN A 204 0.71 -10.09 -21.86
CA GLN A 204 -0.34 -10.31 -22.86
C GLN A 204 -0.98 -11.69 -22.75
N SER A 205 -0.17 -12.72 -22.51
CA SER A 205 -0.64 -14.10 -22.40
C SER A 205 -1.31 -14.44 -21.06
N THR A 206 -1.14 -13.60 -20.04
CA THR A 206 -1.68 -13.76 -18.67
C THR A 206 -2.69 -12.67 -18.34
N LEU A 207 -2.28 -11.60 -17.67
CA LEU A 207 -3.14 -10.49 -17.23
C LEU A 207 -3.87 -9.80 -18.39
N GLY A 208 -3.29 -9.83 -19.60
CA GLY A 208 -3.89 -9.30 -20.82
C GLY A 208 -5.16 -10.03 -21.27
N ARG A 209 -5.41 -11.25 -20.75
CA ARG A 209 -6.63 -12.02 -21.02
C ARG A 209 -7.79 -11.71 -20.07
N LEU A 210 -7.55 -10.96 -19.00
CA LEU A 210 -8.60 -10.52 -18.11
C LEU A 210 -9.62 -9.67 -18.86
N LYS A 211 -10.90 -9.88 -18.54
CA LYS A 211 -11.98 -9.05 -19.09
C LYS A 211 -11.94 -7.67 -18.45
N PRO A 212 -12.20 -6.59 -19.21
CA PRO A 212 -12.37 -5.26 -18.64
C PRO A 212 -13.45 -5.27 -17.54
N GLY A 213 -13.14 -4.63 -16.41
CA GLY A 213 -14.11 -4.42 -15.33
C GLY A 213 -14.89 -3.12 -15.49
N ALA A 214 -15.90 -2.95 -14.65
CA ALA A 214 -16.63 -1.69 -14.57
C ALA A 214 -15.71 -0.55 -14.06
N PRO A 215 -15.85 0.67 -14.60
CA PRO A 215 -15.14 1.83 -14.05
C PRO A 215 -15.51 2.03 -12.58
N ARG A 216 -14.51 2.37 -11.76
CA ARG A 216 -14.77 2.76 -10.37
C ARG A 216 -15.16 4.23 -10.34
N PRO A 217 -16.21 4.62 -9.59
CA PRO A 217 -16.47 6.01 -9.28
C PRO A 217 -15.25 6.63 -8.58
N ALA A 218 -15.01 7.92 -8.83
CA ALA A 218 -13.94 8.63 -8.10
C ALA A 218 -14.21 8.54 -6.59
N ALA A 219 -13.19 8.17 -5.83
CA ALA A 219 -13.32 8.08 -4.39
C ALA A 219 -13.50 9.48 -3.79
N ASP A 220 -14.41 9.59 -2.81
CA ASP A 220 -14.66 10.85 -2.11
C ASP A 220 -13.42 11.31 -1.35
N THR A 221 -13.26 12.64 -1.28
CA THR A 221 -12.23 13.24 -0.44
C THR A 221 -12.84 13.53 0.92
N PRO A 222 -12.46 12.79 1.97
CA PRO A 222 -12.99 13.05 3.29
C PRO A 222 -12.50 14.39 3.83
N ALA A 223 -13.35 15.04 4.62
CA ALA A 223 -12.93 16.20 5.39
C ALA A 223 -11.98 15.77 6.51
N PHE A 224 -10.96 16.58 6.75
CA PHE A 224 -10.11 16.43 7.93
C PHE A 224 -10.87 16.93 9.16
N THR A 225 -11.00 16.08 10.16
CA THR A 225 -11.64 16.42 11.44
C THR A 225 -10.55 16.68 12.49
N PRO A 226 -10.36 17.94 12.95
CA PRO A 226 -9.39 18.20 14.00
C PRO A 226 -9.90 17.68 15.35
N GLY A 227 -8.99 17.16 16.16
CA GLY A 227 -9.34 16.60 17.46
C GLY A 227 -8.14 16.01 18.18
N VAL A 228 -8.39 15.50 19.39
CA VAL A 228 -7.43 14.75 20.18
C VAL A 228 -8.06 13.42 20.54
N VAL A 229 -7.35 12.35 20.31
CA VAL A 229 -7.75 11.00 20.74
C VAL A 229 -6.72 10.46 21.72
N LEU A 230 -7.21 9.86 22.81
CA LEU A 230 -6.37 9.23 23.81
C LEU A 230 -6.78 7.76 23.96
N ARG A 231 -5.82 6.86 23.82
CA ARG A 231 -5.97 5.44 24.12
C ARG A 231 -5.11 5.09 25.32
N LYS A 232 -5.72 4.56 26.37
CA LYS A 232 -5.01 4.12 27.60
C LYS A 232 -4.84 2.60 27.54
N LYS A 233 -3.59 2.15 27.44
CA LYS A 233 -3.21 0.74 27.53
C LYS A 233 -1.91 0.69 28.34
N LYS A 234 -1.60 -0.46 28.92
CA LYS A 234 -0.37 -0.63 29.70
C LYS A 234 0.79 -0.93 28.75
N PHE A 235 1.52 0.11 28.38
CA PHE A 235 2.78 0.04 27.63
C PHE A 235 3.94 0.54 28.50
N GLU A 236 5.17 0.20 28.12
CA GLU A 236 6.37 0.74 28.77
C GLU A 236 6.64 2.19 28.36
N GLN A 237 6.23 2.55 27.15
CA GLN A 237 6.44 3.88 26.54
C GLN A 237 5.12 4.51 26.08
N VAL A 238 5.17 5.80 25.83
CA VAL A 238 4.02 6.57 25.30
C VAL A 238 4.28 6.87 23.83
N SER A 239 3.33 6.52 22.96
CA SER A 239 3.36 6.88 21.56
C SER A 239 2.52 8.14 21.31
N LEU A 240 3.11 9.14 20.64
CA LEU A 240 2.45 10.38 20.26
C LEU A 240 2.48 10.53 18.74
N GLU A 241 1.31 10.67 18.13
CA GLU A 241 1.17 10.99 16.73
C GLU A 241 0.45 12.31 16.51
N LEU A 242 0.97 13.10 15.57
CA LEU A 242 0.40 14.38 15.15
C LEU A 242 0.00 14.32 13.68
N ALA A 243 -1.19 14.79 13.36
CA ALA A 243 -1.66 14.89 11.99
C ALA A 243 -2.02 16.34 11.63
N VAL A 244 -1.62 16.75 10.43
CA VAL A 244 -2.01 18.02 9.83
C VAL A 244 -2.49 17.81 8.40
N PRO A 245 -3.39 18.67 7.88
CA PRO A 245 -3.80 18.58 6.48
C PRO A 245 -2.61 18.71 5.53
N GLY A 246 -2.40 17.69 4.70
CA GLY A 246 -1.36 17.66 3.67
C GLY A 246 -1.88 18.06 2.29
N ILE A 247 -1.21 17.56 1.26
CA ILE A 247 -1.56 17.78 -0.16
C ILE A 247 -2.03 16.47 -0.80
N PRO A 248 -2.89 16.54 -1.83
CA PRO A 248 -3.27 15.36 -2.62
C PRO A 248 -2.05 14.74 -3.32
N SER A 249 -2.02 13.41 -3.40
CA SER A 249 -0.92 12.67 -4.03
C SER A 249 -0.79 12.87 -5.54
N GLY A 250 -1.84 13.36 -6.21
CA GLY A 250 -1.88 13.60 -7.66
C GLY A 250 -1.56 15.05 -8.08
N VAL A 251 -1.04 15.88 -7.19
CA VAL A 251 -0.62 17.25 -7.55
C VAL A 251 0.68 17.18 -8.36
N GLU A 252 0.66 17.78 -9.56
CA GLU A 252 1.82 17.83 -10.47
C GLU A 252 2.95 18.76 -9.99
N ASP A 253 2.77 19.48 -8.88
CA ASP A 253 3.78 20.36 -8.29
C ASP A 253 4.82 19.52 -7.54
N GLY A 254 5.83 19.06 -8.28
CA GLY A 254 6.92 18.25 -7.74
C GLY A 254 7.69 18.97 -6.64
N ASP A 255 7.93 20.27 -6.77
CA ASP A 255 8.72 21.04 -5.81
C ASP A 255 8.03 21.12 -4.45
N PHE A 256 6.72 21.37 -4.44
CA PHE A 256 5.96 21.40 -3.20
C PHE A 256 5.88 20.03 -2.50
N ARG A 257 5.82 18.96 -3.27
CA ARG A 257 5.84 17.58 -2.73
C ARG A 257 7.16 17.27 -2.04
N TYR A 258 8.28 17.62 -2.66
CA TYR A 258 9.60 17.45 -2.06
C TYR A 258 9.80 18.35 -0.84
N ALA A 259 9.33 19.60 -0.89
CA ALA A 259 9.35 20.50 0.25
C ALA A 259 8.56 19.93 1.45
N LEU A 260 7.41 19.29 1.19
CA LEU A 260 6.61 18.65 2.24
C LEU A 260 7.31 17.44 2.85
N LEU A 261 7.97 16.62 2.02
CA LEU A 261 8.78 15.50 2.50
C LEU A 261 9.95 15.95 3.36
N LEU A 262 10.67 16.98 2.92
CA LEU A 262 11.77 17.60 3.68
C LEU A 262 11.27 18.22 4.99
N PHE A 263 10.14 18.93 4.95
CA PHE A 263 9.53 19.45 6.17
C PHE A 263 9.22 18.32 7.18
N ASN A 264 8.60 17.23 6.73
CA ASN A 264 8.30 16.10 7.59
C ASN A 264 9.57 15.50 8.21
N PHE A 265 10.62 15.35 7.40
CA PHE A 265 11.90 14.83 7.88
C PHE A 265 12.57 15.76 8.92
N ILE A 266 12.59 17.06 8.67
CA ILE A 266 13.16 18.05 9.59
C ILE A 266 12.34 18.16 10.87
N ALA A 267 11.02 18.09 10.77
CA ALA A 267 10.13 18.28 11.92
C ALA A 267 10.13 17.06 12.86
N GLY A 268 10.00 15.82 12.35
CA GLY A 268 9.83 14.64 13.19
C GLY A 268 10.33 13.32 12.59
N GLY A 269 10.80 13.31 11.34
CA GLY A 269 11.11 12.09 10.60
C GLY A 269 12.47 11.44 10.89
N GLY A 270 13.30 11.99 11.79
CA GLY A 270 14.62 11.45 12.08
C GLY A 270 15.07 11.74 13.51
N ALA A 271 16.06 10.99 14.00
CA ALA A 271 16.63 11.17 15.35
C ALA A 271 17.18 12.58 15.59
N SER A 272 17.65 13.28 14.54
CA SER A 272 18.10 14.67 14.59
C SER A 272 17.03 15.68 14.22
N SER A 273 15.76 15.26 14.13
CA SER A 273 14.64 16.17 13.88
C SER A 273 14.42 17.12 15.05
N ARG A 274 13.78 18.26 14.80
CA ARG A 274 13.50 19.24 15.88
C ARG A 274 12.68 18.65 17.00
N LEU A 275 11.62 17.89 16.67
CA LEU A 275 10.83 17.20 17.70
C LEU A 275 11.62 16.08 18.39
N GLY A 276 12.51 15.37 17.66
CA GLY A 276 13.42 14.40 18.26
C GLY A 276 14.32 15.04 19.30
N LEU A 277 15.04 16.11 18.94
CA LEU A 277 16.00 16.75 19.82
C LEU A 277 15.38 17.61 20.92
N GLU A 278 14.30 18.34 20.60
CA GLU A 278 13.72 19.30 21.54
C GLU A 278 12.62 18.71 22.41
N PHE A 279 11.96 17.64 21.97
CA PHE A 279 10.84 17.03 22.69
C PHE A 279 11.24 15.68 23.32
N LEU A 280 11.78 14.73 22.56
CA LEU A 280 12.08 13.41 23.07
C LEU A 280 13.22 13.40 24.12
N ASP A 281 14.24 14.28 23.94
CA ASP A 281 15.31 14.43 24.93
C ASP A 281 14.82 14.97 26.28
N GLN A 282 13.73 15.76 26.26
CA GLN A 282 13.13 16.31 27.47
C GLN A 282 12.03 15.43 28.06
N HIS A 283 11.53 14.48 27.31
CA HIS A 283 10.41 13.61 27.64
C HIS A 283 10.73 12.14 27.36
N PRO A 284 11.61 11.51 28.13
CA PRO A 284 12.06 10.13 27.89
C PRO A 284 10.96 9.07 28.03
N GLU A 285 9.77 9.46 28.54
CA GLU A 285 8.59 8.61 28.56
C GLU A 285 7.96 8.37 27.18
N TYR A 286 8.36 9.16 26.15
CA TYR A 286 7.93 8.98 24.77
C TYR A 286 9.02 8.27 23.98
N ASP A 287 8.65 7.25 23.22
CA ASP A 287 9.54 6.52 22.33
C ASP A 287 9.77 7.28 21.02
N ARG A 288 8.69 7.81 20.47
CA ARG A 288 8.69 8.40 19.13
C ARG A 288 7.60 9.45 18.97
N VAL A 289 7.90 10.46 18.16
CA VAL A 289 6.91 11.40 17.64
C VAL A 289 6.78 11.20 16.14
N VAL A 290 5.58 10.89 15.68
CA VAL A 290 5.27 10.72 14.27
C VAL A 290 4.39 11.90 13.81
N ILE A 291 4.79 12.55 12.71
CA ILE A 291 3.97 13.57 12.06
C ILE A 291 3.33 12.95 10.82
N LEU A 292 2.03 12.72 10.89
CA LEU A 292 1.25 12.25 9.76
C LEU A 292 0.78 13.44 8.93
N LEU A 293 1.36 13.59 7.74
CA LEU A 293 0.87 14.54 6.75
C LEU A 293 -0.24 13.87 5.95
N THR A 294 -1.48 14.14 6.34
CA THR A 294 -2.64 13.52 5.70
C THR A 294 -2.75 13.94 4.24
N ARG A 295 -2.78 12.98 3.34
CA ARG A 295 -2.97 13.23 1.91
C ARG A 295 -4.43 13.61 1.66
N ARG A 296 -4.68 14.86 1.32
CA ARG A 296 -6.00 15.28 0.86
C ARG A 296 -6.18 14.79 -0.58
N MET A 297 -6.90 13.69 -0.75
CA MET A 297 -7.20 13.17 -2.06
C MET A 297 -8.37 13.91 -2.68
N SER A 298 -8.10 14.94 -3.48
CA SER A 298 -9.11 15.46 -4.41
C SER A 298 -8.46 16.06 -5.66
N TYR A 299 -8.95 15.62 -6.76
CA TYR A 299 -8.70 16.16 -8.08
C TYR A 299 -9.50 17.47 -8.26
N ARG A 300 -9.11 18.56 -7.57
CA ARG A 300 -9.59 19.91 -7.91
C ARG A 300 -8.43 20.87 -7.77
N LYS A 301 -8.07 21.51 -8.89
CA LYS A 301 -7.17 22.65 -8.96
C LYS A 301 -7.66 23.76 -8.02
N LYS A 302 -7.17 23.79 -6.78
CA LYS A 302 -7.23 24.99 -5.95
C LYS A 302 -5.81 25.35 -5.56
N LYS A 303 -5.44 26.60 -5.81
CA LYS A 303 -4.15 27.18 -5.40
C LYS A 303 -3.97 26.99 -3.88
N PRO A 304 -2.72 26.71 -3.41
CA PRO A 304 -2.43 26.58 -1.99
C PRO A 304 -2.91 27.80 -1.19
N SER A 305 -3.46 27.58 0.00
CA SER A 305 -3.85 28.68 0.89
C SER A 305 -2.62 29.48 1.31
N GLY A 306 -2.79 30.78 1.58
CA GLY A 306 -1.69 31.69 1.93
C GLY A 306 -0.85 31.27 3.16
N LEU A 307 -1.41 30.43 4.03
CA LEU A 307 -0.72 29.87 5.19
C LEU A 307 0.47 28.96 4.80
N MET A 308 0.31 28.14 3.75
CA MET A 308 1.37 27.24 3.27
C MET A 308 2.51 27.99 2.56
N ARG A 309 2.22 29.12 1.87
CA ARG A 309 3.26 29.98 1.31
C ARG A 309 4.12 30.64 2.39
N ASN A 310 3.49 31.03 3.51
CA ASN A 310 4.22 31.68 4.61
C ASN A 310 5.11 30.69 5.37
N LEU A 311 4.72 29.42 5.50
CA LEU A 311 5.55 28.37 6.08
C LEU A 311 6.77 28.05 5.21
N GLY A 312 6.59 27.90 3.89
CA GLY A 312 7.68 27.68 2.96
C GLY A 312 8.69 28.83 2.98
N ASN A 313 8.22 30.09 2.95
CA ASN A 313 9.09 31.27 2.98
C ASN A 313 9.82 31.45 4.32
N ARG A 314 9.22 31.11 5.46
CA ARG A 314 9.90 31.17 6.77
C ARG A 314 10.99 30.11 6.93
N LEU A 315 10.79 28.91 6.38
CA LEU A 315 11.80 27.85 6.44
C LEU A 315 13.04 28.14 5.59
N TYR A 316 12.91 28.96 4.52
CA TYR A 316 14.02 29.34 3.65
C TYR A 316 14.81 30.57 4.14
N HIS A 317 14.23 31.42 5.00
CA HIS A 317 14.88 32.69 5.44
C HIS A 317 15.56 32.57 6.81
N ASP A 318 15.34 31.54 7.60
CA ASP A 318 15.87 31.43 8.96
C ASP A 318 17.08 30.49 9.08
N TYR A 319 17.70 30.08 7.97
CA TYR A 319 18.99 29.37 7.96
C TYR A 319 20.04 30.15 7.17
N PRO A 320 21.24 30.43 7.80
CA PRO A 320 22.39 30.97 7.11
C PRO A 320 23.03 29.93 6.19
#